data_768da58942707f70de1a0633be383aba
#
_entry.id   768da58942707f70de1a0633be383aba
#
_cell.length_a   1.000
_cell.length_b   1.000
_cell.length_c   1.000
_cell.angle_alpha   90.00
_cell.angle_beta   90.00
_cell.angle_gamma   90.00
#
_symmetry.space_group_name_H-M   'P 1'
#
loop_
_entity.id
_entity.type
_entity.pdbx_description
1 polymer ?
#
loop_
_entity_poly.entity_id
_entity_poly.type
_entity_poly.pdbx_seq_one_letter_code
_entity_poly.pdbx_strand_id
1 'polypeptide(L)'
;GASRIAIYCLNVTYPLIPEEVSTFCAGKQAVLVLEEGQPEFIEHELNTLIRRADLNTRIVGKDMLPRAGEYSAAVIRDGLAKFLRAYAPHLAPGDLAPDPLPAPVAKEIPQRPAGFCTGCPERPVFAAMKLVEREIGPTHVSADIGCHLFSILPPFDIGNTTMGYGLGTAGASAFKPKDKRAIAVMGDGGFWHNGLTSGIGNAVFNKDDTVTLIIDNGYSAATGGQDILSSRADNPERVTKNPIAKAVQGVGGKWVRLIERTYDVAKMRDTLREAMTSPEKGPKVIVAQSECSLNKQRRVKREEAKVLQAGGRVVRERFGVDSDTCTGDHACIRLSGCPSLTIKSNPDPLRQDPVTHVENSCVGCGLCGENAHAAVLCPSFYRARLVSNPGKWERARARLGRAVIGWLQGREARARAARAF
;
A
#
# COMPACT_ATOMS: atom_id res chain seq x y z
N GLY A 1 -23.84 -30.69 5.98
CA GLY A 1 -24.48 -31.76 5.20
C GLY A 1 -23.59 -32.16 4.04
N ALA A 2 -23.60 -33.42 3.62
CA ALA A 2 -22.83 -33.86 2.48
C ALA A 2 -23.35 -33.19 1.20
N SER A 3 -22.44 -32.60 0.39
CA SER A 3 -22.78 -32.08 -0.92
C SER A 3 -23.20 -33.20 -1.86
N ARG A 4 -24.27 -33.01 -2.63
CA ARG A 4 -24.67 -33.92 -3.72
C ARG A 4 -23.83 -33.68 -4.98
N ILE A 5 -23.00 -32.66 -4.98
CA ILE A 5 -22.14 -32.24 -6.10
C ILE A 5 -20.71 -32.62 -5.73
N ALA A 6 -20.03 -33.37 -6.58
CA ALA A 6 -18.63 -33.67 -6.40
C ALA A 6 -17.79 -32.40 -6.54
N ILE A 7 -16.88 -32.21 -5.60
CA ILE A 7 -15.94 -31.07 -5.60
C ILE A 7 -14.52 -31.64 -5.63
N TYR A 8 -13.71 -31.12 -6.53
CA TYR A 8 -12.28 -31.40 -6.60
C TYR A 8 -11.50 -30.12 -6.34
N CYS A 9 -10.63 -30.14 -5.36
CA CYS A 9 -9.79 -29.01 -5.00
C CYS A 9 -8.36 -29.29 -5.48
N LEU A 10 -7.89 -28.47 -6.41
CA LEU A 10 -6.54 -28.59 -6.96
C LEU A 10 -5.51 -28.09 -5.92
N ASN A 11 -4.67 -28.98 -5.43
CA ASN A 11 -3.50 -28.64 -4.61
C ASN A 11 -2.28 -28.26 -5.46
N VAL A 12 -2.21 -28.80 -6.67
CA VAL A 12 -1.21 -28.50 -7.69
C VAL A 12 -1.95 -27.96 -8.90
N THR A 13 -1.67 -26.72 -9.25
CA THR A 13 -2.33 -26.02 -10.37
C THR A 13 -1.50 -26.05 -11.64
N TYR A 14 -0.21 -26.39 -11.54
CA TYR A 14 0.66 -26.54 -12.70
C TYR A 14 1.87 -27.43 -12.38
N PRO A 15 2.16 -28.45 -13.24
CA PRO A 15 1.23 -28.95 -14.26
C PRO A 15 0.03 -29.66 -13.61
N LEU A 16 -1.10 -29.72 -14.30
CA LEU A 16 -2.20 -30.58 -13.86
C LEU A 16 -1.80 -32.04 -13.96
N ILE A 17 -2.31 -32.88 -13.06
CA ILE A 17 -2.05 -34.32 -13.06
C ILE A 17 -3.12 -34.99 -13.92
N PRO A 18 -2.78 -35.48 -15.13
CA PRO A 18 -3.77 -35.94 -16.11
C PRO A 18 -4.68 -37.08 -15.58
N GLU A 19 -4.11 -38.02 -14.84
CA GLU A 19 -4.83 -39.17 -14.31
C GLU A 19 -5.88 -38.77 -13.26
N GLU A 20 -5.53 -37.87 -12.36
CA GLU A 20 -6.45 -37.40 -11.31
C GLU A 20 -7.60 -36.62 -11.92
N VAL A 21 -7.30 -35.70 -12.82
CA VAL A 21 -8.26 -34.82 -13.49
C VAL A 21 -9.21 -35.64 -14.37
N SER A 22 -8.66 -36.57 -15.17
CA SER A 22 -9.45 -37.43 -16.04
C SER A 22 -10.38 -38.34 -15.23
N THR A 23 -9.87 -38.91 -14.12
CA THR A 23 -10.67 -39.72 -13.21
C THR A 23 -11.81 -38.91 -12.59
N PHE A 24 -11.53 -37.68 -12.15
CA PHE A 24 -12.57 -36.80 -11.61
C PHE A 24 -13.63 -36.45 -12.65
N CYS A 25 -13.22 -36.16 -13.87
CA CYS A 25 -14.13 -35.75 -14.95
C CYS A 25 -14.92 -36.91 -15.56
N ALA A 26 -14.39 -38.14 -15.50
CA ALA A 26 -15.05 -39.31 -16.10
C ALA A 26 -16.50 -39.50 -15.60
N GLY A 27 -17.39 -39.79 -16.54
CA GLY A 27 -18.79 -40.03 -16.26
C GLY A 27 -19.61 -38.81 -15.83
N LYS A 28 -19.05 -37.62 -15.85
CA LYS A 28 -19.79 -36.38 -15.58
C LYS A 28 -20.26 -35.72 -16.87
N GLN A 29 -21.45 -35.14 -16.84
CA GLN A 29 -21.98 -34.38 -17.97
C GLN A 29 -21.22 -33.07 -18.17
N ALA A 30 -20.94 -32.37 -17.07
CA ALA A 30 -20.19 -31.10 -17.10
C ALA A 30 -19.40 -30.89 -15.80
N VAL A 31 -18.33 -30.12 -15.88
CA VAL A 31 -17.53 -29.65 -14.76
C VAL A 31 -17.39 -28.15 -14.82
N LEU A 32 -17.69 -27.46 -13.73
CA LEU A 32 -17.47 -26.01 -13.58
C LEU A 32 -16.09 -25.77 -12.99
N VAL A 33 -15.28 -24.98 -13.69
CA VAL A 33 -13.96 -24.52 -13.23
C VAL A 33 -14.08 -23.18 -12.52
N LEU A 34 -13.67 -23.11 -11.27
CA LEU A 34 -13.60 -21.89 -10.47
C LEU A 34 -12.15 -21.38 -10.49
N GLU A 35 -11.80 -20.64 -11.52
CA GLU A 35 -10.47 -20.04 -11.72
C GLU A 35 -10.61 -18.52 -11.78
N GLU A 36 -10.07 -17.82 -10.79
CA GLU A 36 -10.06 -16.36 -10.75
C GLU A 36 -8.97 -15.77 -11.66
N GLY A 37 -9.27 -14.69 -12.34
CA GLY A 37 -8.30 -13.97 -13.16
C GLY A 37 -8.26 -14.44 -14.62
N GLN A 38 -7.27 -13.94 -15.34
CA GLN A 38 -6.98 -14.23 -16.74
C GLN A 38 -5.45 -14.36 -16.95
N PRO A 39 -4.99 -15.13 -17.93
CA PRO A 39 -5.77 -16.03 -18.80
C PRO A 39 -6.30 -17.26 -18.05
N GLU A 40 -7.29 -17.90 -18.61
CA GLU A 40 -7.95 -19.13 -18.14
C GLU A 40 -7.08 -20.38 -18.41
N PHE A 41 -5.97 -20.50 -17.70
CA PHE A 41 -4.98 -21.58 -17.91
C PHE A 41 -5.53 -22.95 -17.56
N ILE A 42 -6.20 -23.08 -16.42
CA ILE A 42 -6.73 -24.36 -15.93
C ILE A 42 -7.88 -24.83 -16.82
N GLU A 43 -8.80 -23.93 -17.18
CA GLU A 43 -9.90 -24.26 -18.08
C GLU A 43 -9.41 -24.74 -19.43
N HIS A 44 -8.40 -24.09 -20.02
CA HIS A 44 -7.80 -24.49 -21.30
C HIS A 44 -7.07 -25.83 -21.20
N GLU A 45 -6.29 -26.04 -20.15
CA GLU A 45 -5.56 -27.29 -19.97
C GLU A 45 -6.52 -28.46 -19.72
N LEU A 46 -7.56 -28.26 -18.91
CA LEU A 46 -8.62 -29.23 -18.71
C LEU A 46 -9.30 -29.65 -20.02
N ASN A 47 -9.68 -28.70 -20.85
CA ASN A 47 -10.27 -29.00 -22.17
C ASN A 47 -9.31 -29.84 -23.02
N THR A 48 -7.99 -29.56 -22.97
CA THR A 48 -6.98 -30.35 -23.66
C THR A 48 -6.88 -31.77 -23.10
N LEU A 49 -6.80 -31.91 -21.80
CA LEU A 49 -6.69 -33.21 -21.12
C LEU A 49 -7.91 -34.10 -21.37
N ILE A 50 -9.11 -33.55 -21.23
CA ILE A 50 -10.38 -34.24 -21.42
C ILE A 50 -10.47 -34.76 -22.88
N ARG A 51 -10.06 -33.93 -23.85
CA ARG A 51 -10.04 -34.31 -25.25
C ARG A 51 -9.01 -35.45 -25.53
N ARG A 52 -7.82 -35.39 -24.93
CA ARG A 52 -6.80 -36.44 -25.04
C ARG A 52 -7.22 -37.74 -24.39
N ALA A 53 -8.00 -37.67 -23.31
CA ALA A 53 -8.55 -38.84 -22.61
C ALA A 53 -9.83 -39.40 -23.26
N ASP A 54 -10.26 -38.84 -24.39
CA ASP A 54 -11.50 -39.20 -25.10
C ASP A 54 -12.76 -39.18 -24.23
N LEU A 55 -12.83 -38.21 -23.31
CA LEU A 55 -13.96 -38.00 -22.42
C LEU A 55 -14.95 -37.00 -23.01
N ASN A 56 -16.27 -37.28 -22.81
CA ASN A 56 -17.34 -36.41 -23.28
C ASN A 56 -17.77 -35.34 -22.28
N THR A 57 -17.06 -35.20 -21.17
CA THR A 57 -17.36 -34.21 -20.13
C THR A 57 -17.17 -32.80 -20.65
N ARG A 58 -18.17 -31.97 -20.50
CA ARG A 58 -18.07 -30.56 -20.89
C ARG A 58 -17.38 -29.75 -19.78
N ILE A 59 -16.30 -29.06 -20.12
CA ILE A 59 -15.65 -28.10 -19.24
C ILE A 59 -16.23 -26.71 -19.48
N VAL A 60 -16.62 -26.03 -18.43
CA VAL A 60 -17.14 -24.67 -18.46
C VAL A 60 -16.52 -23.87 -17.30
N GLY A 61 -16.22 -22.64 -17.52
CA GLY A 61 -15.60 -21.74 -16.54
C GLY A 61 -16.02 -20.29 -16.79
N LYS A 62 -15.31 -19.59 -17.65
CA LYS A 62 -15.55 -18.17 -17.96
C LYS A 62 -16.84 -17.90 -18.75
N ASP A 63 -17.52 -18.92 -19.24
CA ASP A 63 -18.89 -18.80 -19.77
C ASP A 63 -19.94 -18.57 -18.66
N MET A 64 -19.65 -19.06 -17.44
CA MET A 64 -20.55 -18.98 -16.29
C MET A 64 -20.13 -17.92 -15.29
N LEU A 65 -18.84 -17.60 -15.26
CA LEU A 65 -18.17 -16.71 -14.31
C LEU A 65 -17.59 -15.49 -15.03
N PRO A 66 -17.51 -14.33 -14.36
CA PRO A 66 -16.92 -13.14 -14.96
C PRO A 66 -15.44 -13.35 -15.27
N ARG A 67 -14.96 -12.75 -16.35
CA ARG A 67 -13.54 -12.82 -16.77
C ARG A 67 -12.64 -11.95 -15.92
N ALA A 68 -13.17 -10.91 -15.29
CA ALA A 68 -12.44 -9.95 -14.48
C ALA A 68 -13.12 -9.73 -13.11
N GLY A 69 -12.33 -9.26 -12.15
CA GLY A 69 -12.78 -8.99 -10.80
C GLY A 69 -12.53 -10.14 -9.83
N GLU A 70 -12.74 -9.87 -8.56
CA GLU A 70 -12.56 -10.84 -7.46
C GLU A 70 -13.73 -11.83 -7.41
N TYR A 71 -13.43 -13.10 -7.21
CA TYR A 71 -14.44 -14.15 -7.03
C TYR A 71 -14.94 -14.18 -5.58
N SER A 72 -15.74 -13.19 -5.22
CA SER A 72 -16.47 -13.17 -3.96
C SER A 72 -17.46 -14.34 -3.85
N ALA A 73 -17.93 -14.61 -2.64
CA ALA A 73 -18.95 -15.64 -2.40
C ALA A 73 -20.22 -15.42 -3.25
N ALA A 74 -20.60 -14.16 -3.50
CA ALA A 74 -21.75 -13.81 -4.34
C ALA A 74 -21.49 -14.19 -5.81
N VAL A 75 -20.32 -13.85 -6.35
CA VAL A 75 -19.93 -14.18 -7.73
C VAL A 75 -19.90 -15.70 -7.94
N ILE A 76 -19.29 -16.45 -7.01
CA ILE A 76 -19.23 -17.92 -7.08
C ILE A 76 -20.63 -18.52 -7.00
N ARG A 77 -21.47 -18.06 -6.08
CA ARG A 77 -22.86 -18.50 -5.95
C ARG A 77 -23.66 -18.29 -7.25
N ASP A 78 -23.55 -17.12 -7.83
CA ASP A 78 -24.29 -16.78 -9.05
C ASP A 78 -23.80 -17.59 -10.26
N GLY A 79 -22.48 -17.80 -10.39
CA GLY A 79 -21.90 -18.68 -11.40
C GLY A 79 -22.31 -20.13 -11.23
N LEU A 80 -22.28 -20.64 -9.98
CA LEU A 80 -22.76 -21.99 -9.66
C LEU A 80 -24.25 -22.16 -9.95
N ALA A 81 -25.07 -21.17 -9.63
CA ALA A 81 -26.51 -21.22 -9.92
C ALA A 81 -26.76 -21.28 -11.44
N LYS A 82 -26.03 -20.52 -12.27
CA LYS A 82 -26.10 -20.59 -13.74
C LYS A 82 -25.71 -21.97 -14.23
N PHE A 83 -24.60 -22.53 -13.72
CA PHE A 83 -24.13 -23.87 -14.05
C PHE A 83 -25.16 -24.95 -13.72
N LEU A 84 -25.73 -24.93 -12.51
CA LEU A 84 -26.72 -25.92 -12.07
C LEU A 84 -28.01 -25.82 -12.89
N ARG A 85 -28.48 -24.63 -13.23
CA ARG A 85 -29.66 -24.47 -14.10
C ARG A 85 -29.43 -25.08 -15.50
N ALA A 86 -28.22 -25.00 -16.00
CA ALA A 86 -27.87 -25.52 -17.33
C ALA A 86 -27.62 -27.04 -17.33
N TYR A 87 -26.99 -27.60 -16.32
CA TYR A 87 -26.50 -28.99 -16.34
C TYR A 87 -27.11 -29.90 -15.25
N ALA A 88 -27.70 -29.35 -14.21
CA ALA A 88 -28.33 -30.10 -13.14
C ALA A 88 -29.53 -29.32 -12.53
N PRO A 89 -30.59 -29.05 -13.31
CA PRO A 89 -31.68 -28.16 -12.89
C PRO A 89 -32.40 -28.64 -11.62
N HIS A 90 -32.42 -29.97 -11.36
CA HIS A 90 -32.97 -30.55 -10.13
C HIS A 90 -32.17 -30.22 -8.84
N LEU A 91 -30.94 -29.72 -8.99
CA LEU A 91 -30.07 -29.23 -7.90
C LEU A 91 -30.00 -27.70 -7.87
N ALA A 92 -30.57 -27.04 -8.88
CA ALA A 92 -30.49 -25.59 -8.94
C ALA A 92 -31.24 -24.98 -7.74
N PRO A 93 -30.61 -24.02 -7.03
CA PRO A 93 -31.32 -23.31 -5.99
C PRO A 93 -32.47 -22.52 -6.63
N GLY A 94 -33.62 -22.44 -5.93
CA GLY A 94 -34.65 -21.45 -6.24
C GLY A 94 -34.06 -20.04 -6.27
N ASP A 95 -34.85 -19.03 -6.57
CA ASP A 95 -34.38 -17.65 -6.58
C ASP A 95 -33.63 -17.32 -5.28
N LEU A 96 -32.30 -17.44 -5.35
CA LEU A 96 -31.43 -16.94 -4.31
C LEU A 96 -31.51 -15.41 -4.36
N ALA A 97 -32.44 -14.84 -3.60
CA ALA A 97 -32.36 -13.43 -3.33
C ALA A 97 -30.93 -13.12 -2.81
N PRO A 98 -30.27 -12.11 -3.31
CA PRO A 98 -29.02 -11.68 -2.68
C PRO A 98 -29.36 -11.48 -1.20
N ASP A 99 -28.47 -11.97 -0.33
CA ASP A 99 -28.57 -11.66 1.10
C ASP A 99 -28.32 -10.15 1.24
N PRO A 100 -29.36 -9.31 1.27
CA PRO A 100 -29.13 -7.88 1.24
C PRO A 100 -28.68 -7.51 2.64
N LEU A 101 -27.46 -6.97 2.74
CA LEU A 101 -27.25 -5.98 3.80
C LEU A 101 -28.45 -5.04 3.73
N PRO A 102 -29.19 -4.83 4.84
CA PRO A 102 -30.33 -3.91 4.81
C PRO A 102 -29.93 -2.62 4.11
N ALA A 103 -30.67 -2.20 3.12
CA ALA A 103 -30.35 -1.03 2.28
C ALA A 103 -29.93 0.25 3.07
N PRO A 104 -30.45 0.50 4.29
CA PRO A 104 -29.97 1.58 5.15
C PRO A 104 -28.50 1.41 5.55
N VAL A 105 -28.07 0.21 5.95
CA VAL A 105 -26.71 -0.07 6.41
C VAL A 105 -25.70 0.07 5.27
N ALA A 106 -26.04 -0.36 4.06
CA ALA A 106 -25.17 -0.22 2.89
C ALA A 106 -24.93 1.25 2.49
N LYS A 107 -25.88 2.15 2.78
CA LYS A 107 -25.73 3.60 2.55
C LYS A 107 -24.91 4.30 3.65
N GLU A 108 -24.90 3.77 4.86
CA GLU A 108 -24.18 4.35 6.00
C GLU A 108 -22.73 3.92 6.06
N ILE A 109 -22.34 2.82 5.41
CA ILE A 109 -20.95 2.38 5.36
C ILE A 109 -20.20 3.15 4.27
N PRO A 110 -19.31 4.08 4.63
CA PRO A 110 -18.53 4.79 3.63
C PRO A 110 -17.60 3.81 2.89
N GLN A 111 -17.53 3.96 1.58
CA GLN A 111 -16.54 3.22 0.80
C GLN A 111 -15.13 3.60 1.24
N ARG A 112 -14.29 2.59 1.39
CA ARG A 112 -12.85 2.80 1.64
C ARG A 112 -12.11 2.61 0.33
N PRO A 113 -11.65 3.69 -0.30
CA PRO A 113 -10.80 3.55 -1.48
C PRO A 113 -9.52 2.83 -1.11
N ALA A 114 -9.01 2.03 -2.03
CA ALA A 114 -7.68 1.45 -1.91
C ALA A 114 -6.63 2.57 -1.76
N GLY A 115 -5.56 2.32 -1.01
CA GLY A 115 -4.53 3.32 -0.79
C GLY A 115 -3.42 2.85 0.13
N PHE A 116 -2.45 3.70 0.33
CA PHE A 116 -1.33 3.41 1.21
C PHE A 116 -1.75 3.29 2.68
N CYS A 117 -1.14 2.35 3.39
CA CYS A 117 -1.33 2.15 4.82
C CYS A 117 -0.98 3.41 5.64
N THR A 118 -1.57 3.51 6.85
CA THR A 118 -1.15 4.52 7.83
C THR A 118 0.32 4.32 8.18
N GLY A 119 1.10 5.40 8.08
CA GLY A 119 2.54 5.33 8.32
C GLY A 119 3.35 4.68 7.19
N CYS A 120 2.79 4.43 6.01
CA CYS A 120 3.50 3.83 4.89
C CYS A 120 4.74 4.65 4.50
N PRO A 121 5.95 4.03 4.36
CA PRO A 121 7.16 4.73 4.00
C PRO A 121 7.23 5.15 2.52
N GLU A 122 6.30 4.71 1.70
CA GLU A 122 6.25 5.05 0.29
C GLU A 122 5.58 6.42 0.05
N ARG A 123 4.63 6.80 0.91
CA ARG A 123 3.93 8.10 0.79
C ARG A 123 4.86 9.32 0.76
N PRO A 124 5.89 9.44 1.64
CA PRO A 124 6.83 10.55 1.56
C PRO A 124 7.61 10.62 0.26
N VAL A 125 7.87 9.48 -0.36
CA VAL A 125 8.53 9.41 -1.67
C VAL A 125 7.66 10.06 -2.74
N PHE A 126 6.39 9.71 -2.81
CA PHE A 126 5.44 10.30 -3.76
C PHE A 126 5.12 11.76 -3.43
N ALA A 127 5.10 12.13 -2.14
CA ALA A 127 5.01 13.53 -1.75
C ALA A 127 6.18 14.36 -2.31
N ALA A 128 7.41 13.85 -2.19
CA ALA A 128 8.60 14.49 -2.76
C ALA A 128 8.53 14.55 -4.30
N MET A 129 8.05 13.49 -4.96
CA MET A 129 7.82 13.49 -6.41
C MET A 129 6.83 14.59 -6.83
N LYS A 130 5.72 14.78 -6.12
CA LYS A 130 4.78 15.88 -6.37
C LYS A 130 5.41 17.26 -6.23
N LEU A 131 6.29 17.43 -5.23
CA LEU A 131 7.00 18.70 -5.06
C LEU A 131 7.96 18.97 -6.22
N VAL A 132 8.72 17.95 -6.66
CA VAL A 132 9.61 18.08 -7.83
C VAL A 132 8.82 18.32 -9.12
N GLU A 133 7.70 17.61 -9.30
CA GLU A 133 6.81 17.82 -10.46
C GLU A 133 6.30 19.27 -10.56
N ARG A 134 6.03 19.93 -9.43
CA ARG A 134 5.66 21.34 -9.41
C ARG A 134 6.78 22.28 -9.86
N GLU A 135 8.03 21.89 -9.64
CA GLU A 135 9.21 22.69 -9.97
C GLU A 135 9.63 22.52 -11.44
N ILE A 136 9.68 21.29 -11.93
CA ILE A 136 10.22 20.98 -13.26
C ILE A 136 9.18 20.46 -14.25
N GLY A 137 7.91 20.40 -13.83
CA GLY A 137 6.79 19.87 -14.60
C GLY A 137 6.75 18.33 -14.65
N PRO A 138 5.63 17.75 -15.09
CA PRO A 138 5.41 16.31 -15.10
C PRO A 138 6.37 15.58 -16.04
N THR A 139 6.68 14.33 -15.70
CA THR A 139 7.43 13.41 -16.54
C THR A 139 6.75 12.05 -16.57
N HIS A 140 7.17 11.19 -17.48
CA HIS A 140 6.66 9.82 -17.54
C HIS A 140 7.14 9.00 -16.32
N VAL A 141 6.20 8.37 -15.63
CA VAL A 141 6.48 7.48 -14.50
C VAL A 141 6.00 6.08 -14.86
N SER A 142 6.92 5.13 -14.86
CA SER A 142 6.65 3.70 -15.08
C SER A 142 6.92 2.92 -13.79
N ALA A 143 5.97 2.13 -13.36
CA ALA A 143 6.08 1.32 -12.15
C ALA A 143 6.15 -0.17 -12.46
N ASP A 144 6.75 -0.95 -11.56
CA ASP A 144 6.55 -2.38 -11.51
C ASP A 144 5.33 -2.72 -10.61
N ILE A 145 5.15 -3.97 -10.25
CA ILE A 145 4.03 -4.43 -9.42
C ILE A 145 4.40 -4.33 -7.94
N GLY A 146 3.64 -3.57 -7.17
CA GLY A 146 3.88 -3.40 -5.72
C GLY A 146 2.94 -2.40 -5.07
N CYS A 147 3.15 -2.13 -3.77
CA CYS A 147 2.36 -1.15 -3.03
C CYS A 147 2.43 0.25 -3.64
N HIS A 148 3.55 0.60 -4.28
CA HIS A 148 3.74 1.89 -4.95
C HIS A 148 2.73 2.16 -6.08
N LEU A 149 2.03 1.14 -6.60
CA LEU A 149 0.93 1.34 -7.55
C LEU A 149 -0.23 2.16 -6.98
N PHE A 150 -0.39 2.22 -5.66
CA PHE A 150 -1.37 3.12 -5.06
C PHE A 150 -1.09 4.61 -5.33
N SER A 151 0.09 4.95 -5.84
CA SER A 151 0.42 6.32 -6.25
C SER A 151 -0.40 6.84 -7.43
N ILE A 152 -1.00 5.94 -8.23
CA ILE A 152 -1.92 6.32 -9.32
C ILE A 152 -3.24 6.90 -8.81
N LEU A 153 -3.56 6.66 -7.54
CA LEU A 153 -4.78 7.13 -6.90
C LEU A 153 -4.55 8.50 -6.23
N PRO A 154 -5.62 9.30 -6.06
CA PRO A 154 -5.53 10.54 -5.29
C PRO A 154 -4.98 10.30 -3.87
N PRO A 155 -4.22 11.25 -3.34
CA PRO A 155 -3.94 12.59 -3.86
C PRO A 155 -2.66 12.68 -4.70
N PHE A 156 -2.02 11.54 -4.99
CA PHE A 156 -0.73 11.56 -5.69
C PHE A 156 -0.91 11.69 -7.20
N ASP A 157 -1.77 10.88 -7.80
CA ASP A 157 -2.04 10.88 -9.26
C ASP A 157 -0.73 10.74 -10.05
N ILE A 158 0.19 9.87 -9.58
CA ILE A 158 1.50 9.60 -10.17
C ILE A 158 1.52 8.19 -10.73
N GLY A 159 1.78 8.04 -12.01
CA GLY A 159 1.92 6.76 -12.71
C GLY A 159 1.27 6.81 -14.08
N ASN A 160 2.03 6.43 -15.11
CA ASN A 160 1.57 6.44 -16.48
C ASN A 160 1.52 5.03 -17.08
N THR A 161 2.51 4.18 -16.74
CA THR A 161 2.57 2.78 -17.19
C THR A 161 2.90 1.86 -16.03
N THR A 162 2.39 0.64 -16.12
CA THR A 162 2.73 -0.44 -15.20
C THR A 162 3.31 -1.60 -16.01
N MET A 163 4.48 -2.06 -15.61
CA MET A 163 5.16 -3.21 -16.22
C MET A 163 5.17 -4.39 -15.23
N GLY A 164 5.64 -5.56 -15.68
CA GLY A 164 5.78 -6.72 -14.82
C GLY A 164 6.73 -6.51 -13.65
N TYR A 165 6.70 -7.42 -12.67
CA TYR A 165 7.44 -7.34 -11.41
C TYR A 165 8.96 -7.19 -11.64
N GLY A 166 9.54 -6.06 -11.23
CA GLY A 166 10.93 -5.65 -11.47
C GLY A 166 11.20 -5.00 -12.84
N LEU A 167 10.19 -4.78 -13.68
CA LEU A 167 10.35 -4.29 -15.06
C LEU A 167 9.99 -2.82 -15.28
N GLY A 168 9.77 -2.03 -14.22
CA GLY A 168 9.44 -0.60 -14.32
C GLY A 168 10.46 0.21 -15.15
N THR A 169 11.74 -0.16 -15.09
CA THR A 169 12.81 0.48 -15.89
C THR A 169 12.61 0.33 -17.40
N ALA A 170 12.08 -0.79 -17.87
CA ALA A 170 11.82 -0.99 -19.29
C ALA A 170 10.77 0.01 -19.82
N GLY A 171 9.68 0.22 -19.06
CA GLY A 171 8.68 1.23 -19.41
C GLY A 171 9.22 2.65 -19.38
N ALA A 172 10.05 3.00 -18.38
CA ALA A 172 10.69 4.31 -18.31
C ALA A 172 11.62 4.56 -19.51
N SER A 173 12.38 3.54 -19.93
CA SER A 173 13.25 3.65 -21.10
C SER A 173 12.46 3.79 -22.41
N ALA A 174 11.37 3.02 -22.56
CA ALA A 174 10.53 3.04 -23.76
C ALA A 174 9.78 4.37 -23.97
N PHE A 175 9.27 4.95 -22.88
CA PHE A 175 8.42 6.14 -22.91
C PHE A 175 9.13 7.41 -22.44
N LYS A 176 10.44 7.45 -22.51
CA LYS A 176 11.23 8.62 -22.12
C LYS A 176 10.87 9.85 -22.95
N PRO A 177 10.48 10.97 -22.34
CA PRO A 177 10.29 12.24 -23.02
C PRO A 177 11.61 12.76 -23.64
N LYS A 178 11.53 13.53 -24.73
CA LYS A 178 12.72 14.05 -25.42
C LYS A 178 13.62 14.90 -24.53
N ASP A 179 13.02 15.75 -23.69
CA ASP A 179 13.73 16.79 -22.95
C ASP A 179 13.80 16.52 -21.44
N LYS A 180 13.30 15.38 -20.99
CA LYS A 180 13.25 15.03 -19.57
C LYS A 180 13.60 13.56 -19.36
N ARG A 181 14.06 13.23 -18.14
CA ARG A 181 14.20 11.85 -17.73
C ARG A 181 12.86 11.27 -17.33
N ALA A 182 12.56 10.06 -17.76
CA ALA A 182 11.48 9.27 -17.20
C ALA A 182 11.92 8.69 -15.84
N ILE A 183 10.94 8.41 -14.98
CA ILE A 183 11.17 7.80 -13.67
C ILE A 183 10.63 6.38 -13.69
N ALA A 184 11.46 5.41 -13.32
CA ALA A 184 11.02 4.08 -12.98
C ALA A 184 10.84 3.98 -11.46
N VAL A 185 9.74 3.38 -11.00
CA VAL A 185 9.51 3.08 -9.57
C VAL A 185 9.40 1.58 -9.41
N MET A 186 10.18 1.01 -8.48
CA MET A 186 10.08 -0.41 -8.15
C MET A 186 10.27 -0.64 -6.65
N GLY A 187 9.64 -1.71 -6.15
CA GLY A 187 9.88 -2.18 -4.80
C GLY A 187 11.16 -3.02 -4.71
N ASP A 188 11.67 -3.18 -3.50
CA ASP A 188 12.81 -4.05 -3.19
C ASP A 188 12.56 -5.52 -3.56
N GLY A 189 11.33 -6.01 -3.39
CA GLY A 189 10.94 -7.33 -3.87
C GLY A 189 11.08 -7.47 -5.39
N GLY A 190 10.56 -6.51 -6.17
CA GLY A 190 10.71 -6.47 -7.62
C GLY A 190 12.17 -6.35 -8.06
N PHE A 191 12.95 -5.55 -7.33
CA PHE A 191 14.38 -5.41 -7.56
C PHE A 191 15.10 -6.76 -7.48
N TRP A 192 14.91 -7.52 -6.40
CA TRP A 192 15.56 -8.81 -6.23
C TRP A 192 15.02 -9.91 -7.11
N HIS A 193 13.74 -9.84 -7.48
CA HIS A 193 13.14 -10.83 -8.37
C HIS A 193 13.70 -10.74 -9.78
N ASN A 194 13.69 -9.57 -10.38
CA ASN A 194 14.05 -9.37 -11.79
C ASN A 194 14.73 -8.02 -12.06
N GLY A 195 14.48 -7.01 -11.22
CA GLY A 195 14.86 -5.62 -11.44
C GLY A 195 16.37 -5.38 -11.50
N LEU A 196 17.18 -6.18 -10.79
CA LEU A 196 18.64 -6.02 -10.79
C LEU A 196 19.24 -6.27 -12.18
N THR A 197 18.89 -7.39 -12.78
CA THR A 197 19.47 -7.81 -14.07
C THR A 197 18.70 -7.27 -15.27
N SER A 198 17.41 -7.57 -15.34
CA SER A 198 16.55 -7.16 -16.46
C SER A 198 16.16 -5.68 -16.43
N GLY A 199 16.21 -5.04 -15.27
CA GLY A 199 16.00 -3.61 -15.10
C GLY A 199 17.30 -2.81 -15.14
N ILE A 200 18.02 -2.76 -14.02
CA ILE A 200 19.19 -1.88 -13.83
C ILE A 200 20.36 -2.30 -14.73
N GLY A 201 20.69 -3.61 -14.79
CA GLY A 201 21.78 -4.12 -15.62
C GLY A 201 21.57 -3.76 -17.09
N ASN A 202 20.36 -3.94 -17.61
CA ASN A 202 20.03 -3.56 -18.98
C ASN A 202 20.05 -2.04 -19.20
N ALA A 203 19.59 -1.25 -18.24
CA ALA A 203 19.66 0.20 -18.32
C ALA A 203 21.13 0.69 -18.39
N VAL A 204 22.02 0.07 -17.61
CA VAL A 204 23.46 0.34 -17.68
C VAL A 204 24.04 -0.06 -19.05
N PHE A 205 23.72 -1.26 -19.51
CA PHE A 205 24.19 -1.78 -20.80
C PHE A 205 23.76 -0.90 -21.98
N ASN A 206 22.49 -0.49 -22.01
CA ASN A 206 21.92 0.37 -23.04
C ASN A 206 22.23 1.86 -22.84
N LYS A 207 22.94 2.24 -21.77
CA LYS A 207 23.24 3.65 -21.44
C LYS A 207 21.99 4.52 -21.34
N ASP A 208 20.91 3.96 -20.79
CA ASP A 208 19.65 4.67 -20.63
C ASP A 208 19.82 5.83 -19.64
N ASP A 209 19.30 7.00 -20.02
CA ASP A 209 19.34 8.20 -19.19
C ASP A 209 18.00 8.40 -18.48
N THR A 210 17.69 7.51 -17.54
CA THR A 210 16.46 7.48 -16.74
C THR A 210 16.79 7.57 -15.26
N VAL A 211 15.78 7.84 -14.43
CA VAL A 211 15.87 7.77 -12.96
C VAL A 211 15.14 6.54 -12.49
N THR A 212 15.81 5.67 -11.73
CA THR A 212 15.18 4.53 -11.09
C THR A 212 15.10 4.77 -9.59
N LEU A 213 13.90 4.73 -9.06
CA LEU A 213 13.59 4.88 -7.65
C LEU A 213 13.25 3.49 -7.09
N ILE A 214 14.12 2.97 -6.23
CA ILE A 214 13.92 1.69 -5.55
C ILE A 214 13.45 1.97 -4.12
N ILE A 215 12.26 1.48 -3.80
CA ILE A 215 11.69 1.60 -2.47
C ILE A 215 12.09 0.36 -1.66
N ASP A 216 13.08 0.51 -0.79
CA ASP A 216 13.59 -0.55 0.07
C ASP A 216 12.87 -0.50 1.42
N ASN A 217 11.76 -1.22 1.51
CA ASN A 217 10.97 -1.32 2.73
C ASN A 217 11.21 -2.60 3.53
N GLY A 218 12.15 -3.44 3.05
CA GLY A 218 12.64 -4.65 3.71
C GLY A 218 11.77 -5.89 3.52
N TYR A 219 10.74 -5.83 2.67
CA TYR A 219 9.81 -6.94 2.46
C TYR A 219 9.17 -6.89 1.07
N SER A 220 8.82 -8.05 0.50
CA SER A 220 7.83 -8.09 -0.57
C SER A 220 6.45 -7.78 0.04
N ALA A 221 6.18 -6.48 0.24
CA ALA A 221 5.12 -6.02 1.14
C ALA A 221 3.71 -6.23 0.58
N ALA A 222 3.52 -6.05 -0.73
CA ALA A 222 2.22 -6.14 -1.39
C ALA A 222 1.60 -7.54 -1.33
N THR A 223 2.41 -8.58 -1.24
CA THR A 223 2.00 -9.99 -1.25
C THR A 223 1.97 -10.64 0.13
N GLY A 224 2.08 -9.85 1.20
CA GLY A 224 1.95 -10.33 2.58
C GLY A 224 3.15 -10.06 3.48
N GLY A 225 4.22 -9.48 2.95
CA GLY A 225 5.41 -9.12 3.72
C GLY A 225 6.43 -10.25 3.83
N GLN A 226 6.68 -10.95 2.72
CA GLN A 226 7.70 -11.98 2.65
C GLN A 226 9.09 -11.37 2.75
N ASP A 227 10.00 -12.14 3.37
CA ASP A 227 11.43 -11.79 3.44
C ASP A 227 12.07 -11.84 2.05
N ILE A 228 13.01 -10.94 1.82
CA ILE A 228 13.79 -10.80 0.60
C ILE A 228 15.28 -10.72 0.93
N LEU A 229 16.16 -10.71 -0.06
CA LEU A 229 17.62 -10.71 0.15
C LEU A 229 18.14 -9.50 0.95
N SER A 230 17.47 -8.36 0.90
CA SER A 230 17.79 -7.17 1.69
C SER A 230 17.05 -7.08 3.03
N SER A 231 16.17 -8.02 3.35
CA SER A 231 15.41 -8.01 4.61
C SER A 231 16.31 -8.01 5.83
N ARG A 232 15.86 -7.32 6.86
CA ARG A 232 16.45 -7.40 8.21
C ARG A 232 16.10 -8.70 8.93
N ALA A 233 15.18 -9.42 8.39
CA ALA A 233 14.48 -10.64 8.76
C ALA A 233 14.52 -11.05 10.23
N ASP A 234 13.39 -11.50 10.70
CA ASP A 234 13.25 -12.13 12.03
C ASP A 234 13.83 -13.55 12.06
N ASN A 235 14.11 -14.15 10.88
CA ASN A 235 14.76 -15.45 10.76
C ASN A 235 16.27 -15.28 10.43
N PRO A 236 17.17 -15.42 11.41
CA PRO A 236 18.60 -15.26 11.20
C PRO A 236 19.22 -16.26 10.22
N GLU A 237 18.60 -17.41 9.99
CA GLU A 237 19.07 -18.43 9.06
C GLU A 237 18.90 -18.05 7.58
N ARG A 238 17.98 -17.11 7.29
CA ARG A 238 17.66 -16.67 5.92
C ARG A 238 18.17 -15.28 5.59
N VAL A 239 18.80 -14.60 6.55
CA VAL A 239 19.19 -13.20 6.39
C VAL A 239 20.56 -13.07 5.75
N THR A 240 20.60 -12.56 4.53
CA THR A 240 21.85 -12.18 3.87
C THR A 240 22.18 -10.69 4.04
N LYS A 241 21.17 -9.84 4.33
CA LYS A 241 21.30 -8.39 4.50
C LYS A 241 22.04 -7.71 3.34
N ASN A 242 21.82 -8.19 2.12
CA ASN A 242 22.51 -7.67 0.95
C ASN A 242 22.06 -6.24 0.65
N PRO A 243 22.95 -5.26 0.65
CA PRO A 243 22.57 -3.87 0.37
C PRO A 243 22.23 -3.71 -1.13
N ILE A 244 21.06 -3.20 -1.44
CA ILE A 244 20.62 -2.91 -2.81
C ILE A 244 21.60 -1.98 -3.52
N ALA A 245 22.06 -0.92 -2.85
CA ALA A 245 23.01 0.02 -3.44
C ALA A 245 24.31 -0.65 -3.93
N LYS A 246 24.85 -1.63 -3.18
CA LYS A 246 26.03 -2.40 -3.62
C LYS A 246 25.75 -3.31 -4.80
N ALA A 247 24.56 -3.92 -4.84
CA ALA A 247 24.16 -4.74 -5.97
C ALA A 247 24.02 -3.91 -7.25
N VAL A 248 23.42 -2.70 -7.14
CA VAL A 248 23.35 -1.75 -8.25
C VAL A 248 24.75 -1.35 -8.75
N GLN A 249 25.68 -1.06 -7.85
CA GLN A 249 27.07 -0.77 -8.20
C GLN A 249 27.75 -1.98 -8.87
N GLY A 250 27.44 -3.19 -8.38
CA GLY A 250 27.99 -4.45 -8.93
C GLY A 250 27.61 -4.71 -10.38
N VAL A 251 26.45 -4.25 -10.85
CA VAL A 251 26.03 -4.30 -12.26
C VAL A 251 26.44 -3.05 -13.07
N GLY A 252 27.29 -2.19 -12.50
CA GLY A 252 27.86 -1.02 -13.18
C GLY A 252 27.09 0.29 -13.01
N GLY A 253 26.12 0.36 -12.10
CA GLY A 253 25.45 1.61 -11.74
C GLY A 253 26.42 2.59 -11.07
N LYS A 254 26.68 3.74 -11.73
CA LYS A 254 27.65 4.74 -11.24
C LYS A 254 26.99 5.80 -10.36
N TRP A 255 25.84 6.32 -10.77
CA TRP A 255 25.12 7.32 -10.01
C TRP A 255 24.12 6.62 -9.09
N VAL A 256 24.48 6.46 -7.82
CA VAL A 256 23.65 5.83 -6.80
C VAL A 256 23.55 6.75 -5.59
N ARG A 257 22.34 7.01 -5.12
CA ARG A 257 22.08 7.77 -3.91
C ARG A 257 21.25 6.94 -2.94
N LEU A 258 21.62 6.99 -1.67
CA LEU A 258 20.93 6.30 -0.59
C LEU A 258 20.18 7.31 0.29
N ILE A 259 18.89 7.11 0.46
CA ILE A 259 18.04 7.82 1.42
C ILE A 259 17.70 6.85 2.55
N GLU A 260 18.35 7.01 3.70
CA GLU A 260 18.20 6.10 4.84
C GLU A 260 16.86 6.23 5.58
N ARG A 261 16.13 7.31 5.33
CA ARG A 261 14.84 7.58 5.94
C ARG A 261 13.94 8.32 4.95
N THR A 262 12.97 7.61 4.39
CA THR A 262 12.04 8.19 3.40
C THR A 262 11.20 9.34 3.95
N TYR A 263 10.97 9.40 5.28
CA TYR A 263 10.19 10.46 5.91
C TYR A 263 10.90 11.83 5.92
N ASP A 264 12.16 11.91 5.57
CA ASP A 264 12.85 13.17 5.27
C ASP A 264 12.48 13.62 3.84
N VAL A 265 11.33 14.26 3.74
CA VAL A 265 10.75 14.68 2.45
C VAL A 265 11.63 15.71 1.75
N ALA A 266 12.27 16.60 2.48
CA ALA A 266 13.16 17.60 1.92
C ALA A 266 14.39 16.96 1.25
N LYS A 267 15.06 16.05 1.94
CA LYS A 267 16.20 15.29 1.39
C LYS A 267 15.78 14.46 0.18
N MET A 268 14.61 13.80 0.25
CA MET A 268 14.08 13.02 -0.87
C MET A 268 13.81 13.89 -2.10
N ARG A 269 13.17 15.04 -1.91
CA ARG A 269 12.91 16.03 -2.97
C ARG A 269 14.21 16.51 -3.62
N ASP A 270 15.18 16.92 -2.81
CA ASP A 270 16.43 17.49 -3.30
C ASP A 270 17.25 16.44 -4.06
N THR A 271 17.29 15.19 -3.57
CA THR A 271 17.95 14.08 -4.27
C THR A 271 17.26 13.73 -5.58
N LEU A 272 15.93 13.73 -5.61
CA LEU A 272 15.18 13.48 -6.84
C LEU A 272 15.40 14.61 -7.86
N ARG A 273 15.39 15.86 -7.40
CA ARG A 273 15.73 17.02 -8.26
C ARG A 273 17.15 16.88 -8.83
N GLU A 274 18.14 16.53 -8.02
CA GLU A 274 19.51 16.25 -8.48
C GLU A 274 19.51 15.19 -9.57
N ALA A 275 18.83 14.06 -9.36
CA ALA A 275 18.74 12.99 -10.34
C ALA A 275 18.10 13.43 -11.66
N MET A 276 17.04 14.24 -11.59
CA MET A 276 16.32 14.73 -12.77
C MET A 276 17.09 15.75 -13.56
N THR A 277 17.93 16.58 -12.92
CA THR A 277 18.63 17.72 -13.54
C THR A 277 20.14 17.51 -13.73
N SER A 278 20.70 16.40 -13.21
CA SER A 278 22.13 16.08 -13.33
C SER A 278 22.60 16.13 -14.80
N PRO A 279 23.75 16.75 -15.11
CA PRO A 279 24.35 16.70 -16.44
C PRO A 279 24.94 15.33 -16.81
N GLU A 280 25.18 14.48 -15.83
CA GLU A 280 25.71 13.14 -16.06
C GLU A 280 24.73 12.29 -16.88
N LYS A 281 25.25 11.53 -17.83
CA LYS A 281 24.49 10.57 -18.65
C LYS A 281 24.47 9.19 -18.02
N GLY A 282 23.47 8.40 -18.38
CA GLY A 282 23.28 7.04 -17.88
C GLY A 282 22.26 6.96 -16.74
N PRO A 283 21.91 5.75 -16.27
CA PRO A 283 20.88 5.55 -15.27
C PRO A 283 21.27 6.13 -13.91
N LYS A 284 20.34 6.83 -13.28
CA LYS A 284 20.42 7.33 -11.92
C LYS A 284 19.57 6.43 -11.02
N VAL A 285 20.14 5.96 -9.95
CA VAL A 285 19.44 5.08 -9.01
C VAL A 285 19.37 5.73 -7.64
N ILE A 286 18.16 5.88 -7.13
CA ILE A 286 17.89 6.32 -5.77
C ILE A 286 17.32 5.13 -5.00
N VAL A 287 17.98 4.74 -3.91
CA VAL A 287 17.51 3.70 -2.99
C VAL A 287 16.91 4.39 -1.77
N ALA A 288 15.60 4.32 -1.64
CA ALA A 288 14.84 4.99 -0.58
C ALA A 288 14.44 3.96 0.50
N GLN A 289 15.11 4.02 1.66
CA GLN A 289 14.96 3.04 2.73
C GLN A 289 14.05 3.51 3.86
N SER A 290 13.10 2.70 4.22
CA SER A 290 12.38 2.74 5.50
C SER A 290 11.54 1.49 5.66
N GLU A 291 11.54 0.89 6.84
CA GLU A 291 10.81 -0.35 7.14
C GLU A 291 9.31 -0.25 6.81
N CYS A 292 8.74 -1.30 6.19
CA CYS A 292 7.30 -1.41 5.96
C CYS A 292 6.50 -1.17 7.25
N SER A 293 5.69 -0.12 7.26
CA SER A 293 4.95 0.29 8.47
C SER A 293 3.99 -0.77 8.97
N LEU A 294 3.36 -1.54 8.08
CA LEU A 294 2.43 -2.59 8.48
C LEU A 294 3.14 -3.71 9.24
N ASN A 295 4.27 -4.19 8.74
CA ASN A 295 5.07 -5.22 9.41
C ASN A 295 5.66 -4.70 10.72
N LYS A 296 6.21 -3.49 10.72
CA LYS A 296 6.66 -2.82 11.95
C LYS A 296 5.55 -2.75 13.00
N GLN A 297 4.35 -2.32 12.62
CA GLN A 297 3.23 -2.21 13.56
C GLN A 297 2.78 -3.57 14.10
N ARG A 298 2.75 -4.62 13.24
CA ARG A 298 2.42 -5.98 13.68
C ARG A 298 3.39 -6.46 14.76
N ARG A 299 4.69 -6.23 14.58
CA ARG A 299 5.73 -6.57 15.55
C ARG A 299 5.61 -5.74 16.82
N VAL A 300 5.62 -4.43 16.71
CA VAL A 300 5.56 -3.50 17.84
C VAL A 300 4.30 -3.69 18.68
N LYS A 301 3.13 -3.87 18.07
CA LYS A 301 1.87 -4.10 18.81
C LYS A 301 1.90 -5.39 19.62
N ARG A 302 2.55 -6.47 19.12
CA ARG A 302 2.71 -7.73 19.86
C ARG A 302 3.62 -7.55 21.07
N GLU A 303 4.74 -6.85 20.91
CA GLU A 303 5.69 -6.55 21.99
C GLU A 303 5.04 -5.65 23.06
N GLU A 304 4.41 -4.57 22.65
CA GLU A 304 3.70 -3.66 23.55
C GLU A 304 2.56 -4.35 24.31
N ALA A 305 1.81 -5.25 23.64
CA ALA A 305 0.73 -6.01 24.31
C ALA A 305 1.28 -6.88 25.44
N LYS A 306 2.41 -7.56 25.23
CA LYS A 306 3.09 -8.36 26.27
C LYS A 306 3.51 -7.48 27.44
N VAL A 307 4.11 -6.32 27.16
CA VAL A 307 4.55 -5.36 28.18
C VAL A 307 3.35 -4.83 28.97
N LEU A 308 2.25 -4.48 28.29
CA LEU A 308 1.03 -3.97 28.93
C LEU A 308 0.35 -5.03 29.82
N GLN A 309 0.29 -6.30 29.35
CA GLN A 309 -0.24 -7.41 30.13
C GLN A 309 0.56 -7.65 31.42
N ALA A 310 1.87 -7.46 31.37
CA ALA A 310 2.76 -7.53 32.52
C ALA A 310 2.71 -6.28 33.42
N GLY A 311 1.81 -5.33 33.16
CA GLY A 311 1.73 -4.06 33.91
C GLY A 311 2.84 -3.06 33.59
N GLY A 312 3.66 -3.36 32.57
CA GLY A 312 4.78 -2.51 32.16
C GLY A 312 4.35 -1.20 31.49
N ARG A 313 5.27 -0.24 31.47
CA ARG A 313 5.04 1.10 30.90
C ARG A 313 5.26 1.08 29.39
N VAL A 314 4.29 1.61 28.63
CA VAL A 314 4.40 1.80 27.18
C VAL A 314 4.17 3.27 26.84
N VAL A 315 4.98 3.81 25.92
CA VAL A 315 4.86 5.18 25.40
C VAL A 315 4.65 5.12 23.90
N ARG A 316 3.54 5.69 23.43
CA ARG A 316 3.25 5.82 22.01
C ARG A 316 3.28 7.28 21.59
N GLU A 317 3.96 7.57 20.51
CA GLU A 317 3.92 8.88 19.90
C GLU A 317 2.69 9.03 19.01
N ARG A 318 2.12 10.23 19.03
CA ARG A 318 1.00 10.66 18.18
C ARG A 318 1.27 12.07 17.71
N PHE A 319 0.63 12.42 16.61
CA PHE A 319 0.62 13.79 16.13
C PHE A 319 -0.78 14.36 16.29
N GLY A 320 -0.85 15.65 16.45
CA GLY A 320 -2.09 16.42 16.47
C GLY A 320 -1.89 17.73 15.74
N VAL A 321 -2.99 18.43 15.52
CA VAL A 321 -3.02 19.73 14.86
C VAL A 321 -3.58 20.75 15.81
N ASP A 322 -2.86 21.84 15.99
CA ASP A 322 -3.33 23.02 16.69
C ASP A 322 -4.35 23.75 15.79
N SER A 323 -5.60 23.75 16.23
CA SER A 323 -6.70 24.35 15.48
C SER A 323 -6.57 25.86 15.33
N ASP A 324 -5.97 26.54 16.31
CA ASP A 324 -5.81 28.00 16.30
C ASP A 324 -4.75 28.44 15.28
N THR A 325 -3.73 27.58 15.07
CA THR A 325 -2.63 27.83 14.13
C THR A 325 -2.92 27.30 12.72
N CYS A 326 -3.85 26.34 12.58
CA CYS A 326 -4.16 25.73 11.28
C CYS A 326 -4.80 26.74 10.33
N THR A 327 -4.21 26.91 9.15
CA THR A 327 -4.69 27.84 8.12
C THR A 327 -5.84 27.28 7.28
N GLY A 328 -6.10 25.98 7.34
CA GLY A 328 -7.16 25.33 6.55
C GLY A 328 -6.82 25.10 5.09
N ASP A 329 -5.57 25.28 4.66
CA ASP A 329 -5.14 25.02 3.28
C ASP A 329 -5.05 23.53 2.92
N HIS A 330 -4.93 22.66 3.93
CA HIS A 330 -4.92 21.20 3.83
C HIS A 330 -3.79 20.62 2.96
N ALA A 331 -2.68 21.33 2.75
CA ALA A 331 -1.51 20.82 2.04
C ALA A 331 -0.97 19.50 2.66
N CYS A 332 -1.06 19.38 3.98
CA CYS A 332 -0.72 18.17 4.72
C CYS A 332 -1.53 16.94 4.27
N ILE A 333 -2.81 17.09 3.96
CA ILE A 333 -3.68 16.01 3.47
C ILE A 333 -3.35 15.71 2.01
N ARG A 334 -3.33 16.75 1.17
CA ARG A 334 -3.09 16.61 -0.29
C ARG A 334 -1.72 16.00 -0.64
N LEU A 335 -0.70 16.25 0.19
CA LEU A 335 0.64 15.72 -0.05
C LEU A 335 0.93 14.42 0.66
N SER A 336 0.28 14.14 1.80
CA SER A 336 0.60 12.92 2.55
C SER A 336 -0.24 11.71 2.16
N GLY A 337 -1.44 11.91 1.65
CA GLY A 337 -2.40 10.82 1.40
C GLY A 337 -2.65 9.96 2.66
N CYS A 338 -2.53 10.55 3.86
CA CYS A 338 -2.59 9.79 5.10
C CYS A 338 -4.03 9.44 5.47
N PRO A 339 -4.40 8.15 5.60
CA PRO A 339 -5.76 7.76 5.97
C PRO A 339 -6.16 8.16 7.40
N SER A 340 -5.20 8.60 8.24
CA SER A 340 -5.48 9.14 9.57
C SER A 340 -5.63 10.66 9.62
N LEU A 341 -5.49 11.35 8.48
CA LEU A 341 -5.78 12.77 8.38
C LEU A 341 -7.17 12.99 7.81
N THR A 342 -7.94 13.80 8.50
CA THR A 342 -9.27 14.22 8.08
C THR A 342 -9.45 15.71 8.36
N ILE A 343 -10.62 16.22 8.09
CA ILE A 343 -11.02 17.59 8.40
C ILE A 343 -12.11 17.60 9.47
N LYS A 344 -12.14 18.63 10.27
CA LYS A 344 -13.23 18.92 11.22
C LYS A 344 -13.61 20.39 11.15
N SER A 345 -14.81 20.72 11.60
CA SER A 345 -15.22 22.11 11.75
C SER A 345 -14.23 22.89 12.63
N ASN A 346 -14.00 24.14 12.29
CA ASN A 346 -13.16 25.01 13.10
C ASN A 346 -13.82 25.22 14.48
N PRO A 347 -13.10 25.06 15.59
CA PRO A 347 -13.66 25.33 16.92
C PRO A 347 -13.93 26.83 17.16
N ASP A 348 -13.26 27.72 16.43
CA ASP A 348 -13.54 29.16 16.47
C ASP A 348 -14.80 29.46 15.63
N PRO A 349 -15.90 29.95 16.27
CA PRO A 349 -17.15 30.23 15.57
C PRO A 349 -17.05 31.38 14.56
N LEU A 350 -16.00 32.19 14.63
CA LEU A 350 -15.75 33.30 13.70
C LEU A 350 -14.99 32.84 12.44
N ARG A 351 -14.52 31.58 12.39
CA ARG A 351 -13.81 31.01 11.26
C ARG A 351 -14.63 29.92 10.60
N GLN A 352 -14.83 30.05 9.29
CA GLN A 352 -15.59 29.07 8.50
C GLN A 352 -14.71 27.96 7.93
N ASP A 353 -13.40 28.21 7.77
CA ASP A 353 -12.48 27.23 7.17
C ASP A 353 -12.31 26.02 8.10
N PRO A 354 -12.56 24.79 7.59
CA PRO A 354 -12.35 23.61 8.39
C PRO A 354 -10.86 23.41 8.70
N VAL A 355 -10.56 22.81 9.82
CA VAL A 355 -9.19 22.52 10.25
C VAL A 355 -8.85 21.05 10.08
N THR A 356 -7.57 20.77 9.85
CA THR A 356 -7.08 19.38 9.79
C THR A 356 -7.19 18.72 11.17
N HIS A 357 -7.57 17.45 11.16
CA HIS A 357 -7.65 16.61 12.36
C HIS A 357 -6.86 15.31 12.16
N VAL A 358 -6.26 14.81 13.23
CA VAL A 358 -5.52 13.53 13.23
C VAL A 358 -6.33 12.48 13.98
N GLU A 359 -6.78 11.46 13.28
CA GLU A 359 -7.57 10.36 13.86
C GLU A 359 -6.75 9.46 14.78
N ASN A 360 -7.44 8.72 15.65
CA ASN A 360 -6.83 7.77 16.59
C ASN A 360 -6.06 6.62 15.93
N SER A 361 -6.27 6.38 14.64
CA SER A 361 -5.52 5.43 13.82
C SER A 361 -4.08 5.87 13.53
N CYS A 362 -3.69 7.10 13.88
CA CYS A 362 -2.33 7.63 13.73
C CYS A 362 -1.29 6.72 14.41
N VAL A 363 -0.20 6.45 13.71
CA VAL A 363 0.93 5.61 14.18
C VAL A 363 2.18 6.41 14.55
N GLY A 364 2.10 7.73 14.57
CA GLY A 364 3.19 8.59 15.00
C GLY A 364 4.37 8.68 14.04
N CYS A 365 4.20 8.42 12.74
CA CYS A 365 5.30 8.46 11.77
C CYS A 365 5.85 9.87 11.47
N GLY A 366 5.07 10.92 11.71
CA GLY A 366 5.47 12.31 11.52
C GLY A 366 5.34 12.87 10.10
N LEU A 367 5.00 12.04 9.12
CA LEU A 367 4.96 12.44 7.71
C LEU A 367 4.09 13.67 7.42
N CYS A 368 2.95 13.79 8.09
CA CYS A 368 2.04 14.93 7.91
C CYS A 368 2.71 16.27 8.24
N GLY A 369 3.46 16.30 9.34
CA GLY A 369 4.24 17.49 9.72
C GLY A 369 5.40 17.78 8.76
N GLU A 370 6.14 16.75 8.37
CA GLU A 370 7.25 16.86 7.41
C GLU A 370 6.75 17.39 6.05
N ASN A 371 5.65 16.84 5.53
CA ASN A 371 5.05 17.30 4.27
C ASN A 371 4.55 18.74 4.37
N ALA A 372 3.85 19.07 5.44
CA ALA A 372 3.32 20.41 5.63
C ALA A 372 4.46 21.43 5.77
N HIS A 373 5.53 21.08 6.47
CA HIS A 373 6.70 21.93 6.61
C HIS A 373 7.44 22.09 5.27
N ALA A 374 7.68 21.01 4.54
CA ALA A 374 8.37 21.05 3.24
C ALA A 374 7.61 21.82 2.16
N ALA A 375 6.28 21.81 2.18
CA ALA A 375 5.44 22.47 1.18
C ALA A 375 5.12 23.93 1.51
N VAL A 376 4.80 24.24 2.78
CA VAL A 376 4.23 25.54 3.17
C VAL A 376 4.75 26.09 4.51
N LEU A 377 5.74 25.44 5.11
CA LEU A 377 6.30 25.77 6.43
C LEU A 377 5.24 25.84 7.54
N CYS A 378 4.28 24.94 7.51
CA CYS A 378 3.14 24.93 8.42
C CYS A 378 3.55 24.53 9.87
N PRO A 379 3.35 25.38 10.88
CA PRO A 379 3.72 25.10 12.27
C PRO A 379 2.63 24.43 13.08
N SER A 380 1.50 24.03 12.49
CA SER A 380 0.31 23.57 13.23
C SER A 380 0.45 22.19 13.86
N PHE A 381 1.40 21.36 13.38
CA PHE A 381 1.56 20.03 13.91
C PHE A 381 2.35 20.00 15.21
N TYR A 382 1.81 19.28 16.20
CA TYR A 382 2.51 19.00 17.44
C TYR A 382 2.62 17.49 17.68
N ARG A 383 3.63 17.07 18.44
CA ARG A 383 3.85 15.69 18.86
C ARG A 383 3.39 15.50 20.30
N ALA A 384 2.57 14.49 20.53
CA ALA A 384 2.09 14.07 21.83
C ALA A 384 2.62 12.67 22.19
N ARG A 385 2.85 12.44 23.48
CA ARG A 385 3.22 11.12 24.01
C ARG A 385 2.08 10.57 24.85
N LEU A 386 1.51 9.46 24.39
CA LEU A 386 0.51 8.71 25.14
C LEU A 386 1.22 7.68 26.01
N VAL A 387 1.13 7.84 27.32
CA VAL A 387 1.75 6.94 28.29
C VAL A 387 0.71 6.02 28.87
N SER A 388 0.86 4.70 28.63
CA SER A 388 0.09 3.64 29.29
C SER A 388 0.86 3.13 30.50
N ASN A 389 0.17 2.84 31.60
CA ASN A 389 0.76 2.43 32.88
C ASN A 389 1.84 3.40 33.39
N PRO A 390 1.52 4.72 33.56
CA PRO A 390 2.49 5.70 34.03
C PRO A 390 2.96 5.40 35.44
N GLY A 391 4.24 5.67 35.73
CA GLY A 391 4.81 5.53 37.05
C GLY A 391 4.21 6.49 38.10
N LYS A 392 4.50 6.27 39.37
CA LYS A 392 3.97 7.11 40.49
C LYS A 392 4.35 8.59 40.31
N TRP A 393 5.60 8.87 39.97
CA TRP A 393 6.10 10.23 39.72
C TRP A 393 5.46 10.89 38.51
N GLU A 394 5.24 10.16 37.42
CA GLU A 394 4.56 10.68 36.23
C GLU A 394 3.11 11.05 36.53
N ARG A 395 2.42 10.21 37.32
CA ARG A 395 1.06 10.48 37.78
C ARG A 395 0.99 11.73 38.66
N ALA A 396 1.92 11.88 39.60
CA ALA A 396 2.00 13.07 40.48
C ALA A 396 2.27 14.33 39.66
N ARG A 397 3.25 14.31 38.77
CA ARG A 397 3.57 15.43 37.86
C ARG A 397 2.40 15.80 36.96
N ALA A 398 1.71 14.79 36.40
CA ALA A 398 0.54 15.03 35.55
C ALA A 398 -0.65 15.62 36.33
N ARG A 399 -0.84 15.25 37.62
CA ARG A 399 -1.85 15.85 38.49
C ARG A 399 -1.53 17.31 38.73
N LEU A 400 -0.27 17.59 39.12
CA LEU A 400 0.17 18.98 39.39
C LEU A 400 0.05 19.84 38.13
N GLY A 401 0.54 19.33 36.97
CA GLY A 401 0.43 20.06 35.71
C GLY A 401 -1.02 20.36 35.33
N ARG A 402 -1.94 19.39 35.47
CA ARG A 402 -3.36 19.62 35.20
C ARG A 402 -4.00 20.64 36.15
N ALA A 403 -3.60 20.62 37.43
CA ALA A 403 -4.10 21.60 38.39
C ALA A 403 -3.65 23.03 38.03
N VAL A 404 -2.36 23.20 37.70
CA VAL A 404 -1.82 24.52 37.30
C VAL A 404 -2.44 25.00 35.99
N ILE A 405 -2.49 24.12 34.96
CA ILE A 405 -3.09 24.46 33.66
C ILE A 405 -4.58 24.80 33.82
N GLY A 406 -5.34 23.99 34.56
CA GLY A 406 -6.75 24.24 34.81
C GLY A 406 -6.99 25.57 35.55
N TRP A 407 -6.12 25.91 36.50
CA TRP A 407 -6.18 27.21 37.20
C TRP A 407 -5.89 28.38 36.24
N LEU A 408 -4.85 28.25 35.38
CA LEU A 408 -4.51 29.28 34.38
C LEU A 408 -5.63 29.46 33.36
N GLN A 409 -6.16 28.37 32.83
CA GLN A 409 -7.29 28.39 31.89
C GLN A 409 -8.54 28.99 32.51
N GLY A 410 -8.84 28.65 33.77
CA GLY A 410 -9.95 29.28 34.51
C GLY A 410 -9.78 30.78 34.78
N ARG A 411 -8.55 31.25 34.97
CA ARG A 411 -8.24 32.68 35.02
C ARG A 411 -8.47 33.38 33.69
N GLU A 412 -7.97 32.77 32.62
CA GLU A 412 -8.09 33.32 31.27
C GLU A 412 -9.57 33.37 30.83
N ALA A 413 -10.32 32.29 31.05
CA ALA A 413 -11.75 32.27 30.76
C ALA A 413 -12.53 33.35 31.48
N ARG A 414 -12.22 33.59 32.77
CA ARG A 414 -12.83 34.70 33.55
C ARG A 414 -12.44 36.07 33.00
N ALA A 415 -11.17 36.26 32.61
CA ALA A 415 -10.70 37.51 32.03
C ALA A 415 -11.34 37.77 30.63
N ARG A 416 -11.55 36.72 29.82
CA ARG A 416 -12.28 36.82 28.56
C ARG A 416 -13.74 37.16 28.76
N ALA A 417 -14.42 36.50 29.72
CA ALA A 417 -15.82 36.80 30.06
C ALA A 417 -16.01 38.24 30.56
N ALA A 418 -15.06 38.78 31.34
CA ALA A 418 -15.08 40.14 31.80
C ALA A 418 -14.81 41.20 30.72
N ARG A 419 -14.27 40.82 29.57
CA ARG A 419 -14.00 41.70 28.41
C ARG A 419 -15.09 41.60 27.33
N ALA A 420 -16.01 40.65 27.45
CA ALA A 420 -17.06 40.40 26.46
C ALA A 420 -18.29 41.31 26.60
N PHE A 421 -18.22 42.34 27.48
CA PHE A 421 -19.28 43.35 27.66
C PHE A 421 -18.66 44.75 27.68
#